data_f5df44428676e0ca8107b6678443f671
#
_entry.id   f5df44428676e0ca8107b6678443f671
#
_cell.length_a   1.000
_cell.length_b   1.000
_cell.length_c   1.000
_cell.angle_alpha   90.00
_cell.angle_beta   90.00
_cell.angle_gamma   90.00
#
_symmetry.space_group_name_H-M   'P 1'
#
loop_
_entity.id
_entity.type
_entity.pdbx_description
1 polymer ?
#
loop_
_entity_poly.entity_id
_entity_poly.type
_entity_poly.pdbx_seq_one_letter_code
_entity_poly.pdbx_strand_id
1 'polypeptide(L)'
;MEICLGKLCNNRCVFCMSSADRDAHRPWLPPEQVKGELDHFHREGSRSVGFLGGEPTVYPHLLECVAYARGLGYTRIAVCSNGARFSDMAYCRALVEAGATRVTASIHSHKPKVEDGLITKIPGNLAKKVAGLRNLLALAAEGELKDGVSLNPVLCRKTLSGMAGYLRYFSAIGIRDIRFNYIWPSGSVIDDPEWIPSYREAMPHIARILILNERRLGLRLSFGGVPRCAMRLAGLSPRLADHLAAKYLDESAFDPDNDVAAPPEEGALPRRFVWQEHKRDNLKLREESCRPCRHYESCDGVWKTYASLHGLGELEPV
;
A
#
# COMPACT_ATOMS: atom_id res chain seq x y z
N MET A 1 -4.39 12.23 6.69
CA MET A 1 -5.68 11.76 6.15
C MET A 1 -5.53 11.20 4.73
N GLU A 2 -6.47 10.40 4.27
CA GLU A 2 -6.54 9.87 2.91
C GLU A 2 -7.90 10.14 2.26
N ILE A 3 -7.92 10.47 0.97
CA ILE A 3 -9.14 10.69 0.19
C ILE A 3 -9.19 9.68 -0.96
N CYS A 4 -10.20 8.81 -0.96
CA CYS A 4 -10.53 7.94 -2.07
C CYS A 4 -11.29 8.70 -3.15
N LEU A 5 -10.67 8.96 -4.30
CA LEU A 5 -11.25 9.76 -5.39
C LEU A 5 -12.34 9.03 -6.19
N GLY A 6 -12.39 7.71 -6.11
CA GLY A 6 -13.34 6.85 -6.83
C GLY A 6 -12.78 5.46 -7.08
N LYS A 7 -13.42 4.69 -7.97
CA LYS A 7 -13.06 3.29 -8.25
C LYS A 7 -12.51 3.04 -9.66
N LEU A 8 -12.57 4.03 -10.56
CA LEU A 8 -12.09 3.89 -11.93
C LEU A 8 -10.57 3.73 -11.96
N CYS A 9 -10.09 2.77 -12.76
CA CYS A 9 -8.67 2.45 -12.87
C CYS A 9 -8.36 1.92 -14.28
N ASN A 10 -7.20 2.28 -14.80
CA ASN A 10 -6.67 1.77 -16.06
C ASN A 10 -5.88 0.45 -15.93
N ASN A 11 -5.76 -0.11 -14.71
CA ASN A 11 -5.25 -1.45 -14.46
C ASN A 11 -6.38 -2.43 -14.13
N ARG A 12 -6.10 -3.74 -14.24
CA ARG A 12 -7.03 -4.84 -13.91
C ARG A 12 -6.42 -5.80 -12.89
N CYS A 13 -5.86 -5.22 -11.80
CA CYS A 13 -5.17 -6.01 -10.78
C CYS A 13 -6.11 -7.06 -10.17
N VAL A 14 -5.65 -8.31 -10.14
CA VAL A 14 -6.46 -9.47 -9.70
C VAL A 14 -6.86 -9.41 -8.22
N PHE A 15 -6.05 -8.80 -7.37
CA PHE A 15 -6.30 -8.63 -5.93
C PHE A 15 -6.82 -7.23 -5.57
N CYS A 16 -7.37 -6.49 -6.53
CA CYS A 16 -7.88 -5.15 -6.24
C CYS A 16 -9.17 -5.23 -5.43
N MET A 17 -9.21 -4.55 -4.29
CA MET A 17 -10.39 -4.47 -3.43
C MET A 17 -11.60 -3.86 -4.15
N SER A 18 -11.36 -3.02 -5.15
CA SER A 18 -12.40 -2.39 -5.97
C SER A 18 -12.75 -3.21 -7.22
N SER A 19 -12.27 -4.44 -7.36
CA SER A 19 -12.46 -5.23 -8.60
C SER A 19 -13.92 -5.60 -8.85
N ALA A 20 -14.70 -5.88 -7.82
CA ALA A 20 -16.11 -6.21 -7.93
C ALA A 20 -16.97 -5.04 -8.45
N ASP A 21 -16.51 -3.81 -8.25
CA ASP A 21 -17.24 -2.59 -8.61
C ASP A 21 -16.70 -1.90 -9.88
N ARG A 22 -15.73 -2.52 -10.57
CA ARG A 22 -15.11 -1.91 -11.77
C ARG A 22 -16.08 -1.66 -12.92
N ASP A 23 -17.03 -2.55 -13.07
CA ASP A 23 -18.05 -2.50 -14.13
C ASP A 23 -19.29 -1.70 -13.68
N ALA A 24 -19.41 -1.38 -12.41
CA ALA A 24 -20.38 -0.43 -11.91
C ALA A 24 -19.93 0.97 -12.36
N HIS A 25 -20.82 1.66 -13.10
CA HIS A 25 -20.62 3.05 -13.54
C HIS A 25 -20.64 4.00 -12.33
N ARG A 26 -19.69 3.84 -11.41
CA ARG A 26 -19.54 4.74 -10.27
C ARG A 26 -18.67 5.92 -10.70
N PRO A 27 -19.25 7.13 -10.71
CA PRO A 27 -18.50 8.32 -11.09
C PRO A 27 -17.35 8.59 -10.11
N TRP A 28 -16.37 9.33 -10.56
CA TRP A 28 -15.41 9.98 -9.67
C TRP A 28 -16.14 10.86 -8.66
N LEU A 29 -15.55 11.07 -7.49
CA LEU A 29 -16.01 12.13 -6.59
C LEU A 29 -15.96 13.48 -7.33
N PRO A 30 -17.01 14.30 -7.24
CA PRO A 30 -16.95 15.67 -7.75
C PRO A 30 -15.79 16.45 -7.10
N PRO A 31 -15.07 17.30 -7.83
CA PRO A 31 -13.93 18.04 -7.28
C PRO A 31 -14.32 18.92 -6.08
N GLU A 32 -15.50 19.49 -6.08
CA GLU A 32 -16.00 20.29 -4.95
C GLU A 32 -16.20 19.44 -3.67
N GLN A 33 -16.58 18.18 -3.82
CA GLN A 33 -16.65 17.27 -2.68
C GLN A 33 -15.25 16.94 -2.14
N VAL A 34 -14.27 16.69 -3.03
CA VAL A 34 -12.87 16.47 -2.64
C VAL A 34 -12.31 17.70 -1.90
N LYS A 35 -12.59 18.91 -2.40
CA LYS A 35 -12.21 20.17 -1.73
C LYS A 35 -12.89 20.32 -0.37
N GLY A 36 -14.18 19.97 -0.26
CA GLY A 36 -14.90 19.96 1.01
C GLY A 36 -14.28 19.02 2.06
N GLU A 37 -13.78 17.84 1.64
CA GLU A 37 -13.04 16.95 2.53
C GLU A 37 -11.69 17.56 2.95
N LEU A 38 -10.96 18.18 2.03
CA LEU A 38 -9.71 18.88 2.35
C LEU A 38 -9.93 20.01 3.37
N ASP A 39 -10.98 20.83 3.19
CA ASP A 39 -11.35 21.89 4.14
C ASP A 39 -11.68 21.35 5.52
N HIS A 40 -12.47 20.26 5.56
CA HIS A 40 -12.88 19.64 6.83
C HIS A 40 -11.66 19.18 7.61
N PHE A 41 -10.83 18.32 7.03
CA PHE A 41 -9.68 17.76 7.73
C PHE A 41 -8.58 18.79 8.02
N HIS A 42 -8.48 19.84 7.19
CA HIS A 42 -7.58 20.95 7.49
C HIS A 42 -8.01 21.69 8.76
N ARG A 43 -9.32 21.93 8.95
CA ARG A 43 -9.88 22.51 10.18
C ARG A 43 -9.67 21.63 11.40
N GLU A 44 -9.74 20.30 11.22
CA GLU A 44 -9.42 19.32 12.27
C GLU A 44 -7.89 19.18 12.55
N GLY A 45 -7.07 20.02 11.93
CA GLY A 45 -5.63 20.08 12.18
C GLY A 45 -4.77 19.22 11.26
N SER A 46 -5.33 18.49 10.31
CA SER A 46 -4.53 17.70 9.36
C SER A 46 -3.67 18.60 8.47
N ARG A 47 -2.39 18.22 8.28
CA ARG A 47 -1.44 18.89 7.37
C ARG A 47 -0.84 17.92 6.35
N SER A 48 -1.33 16.68 6.33
CA SER A 48 -0.91 15.62 5.41
C SER A 48 -2.13 15.02 4.73
N VAL A 49 -2.11 14.90 3.40
CA VAL A 49 -3.14 14.25 2.60
C VAL A 49 -2.55 13.24 1.63
N GLY A 50 -3.22 12.10 1.50
CA GLY A 50 -2.97 11.09 0.46
C GLY A 50 -4.17 10.99 -0.48
N PHE A 51 -3.96 11.15 -1.77
CA PHE A 51 -4.96 10.86 -2.80
C PHE A 51 -4.82 9.42 -3.26
N LEU A 52 -5.90 8.65 -3.15
CA LEU A 52 -5.94 7.22 -3.51
C LEU A 52 -7.33 6.82 -4.06
N GLY A 53 -7.57 5.51 -4.22
CA GLY A 53 -8.79 4.95 -4.78
C GLY A 53 -8.73 4.86 -6.31
N GLY A 54 -9.20 3.76 -6.90
CA GLY A 54 -9.02 3.53 -8.35
C GLY A 54 -7.58 3.82 -8.82
N GLU A 55 -7.45 4.70 -9.80
CA GLU A 55 -6.15 5.27 -10.19
C GLU A 55 -6.21 6.80 -10.20
N PRO A 56 -5.64 7.49 -9.20
CA PRO A 56 -5.72 8.95 -9.10
C PRO A 56 -5.23 9.69 -10.34
N THR A 57 -4.20 9.19 -11.02
CA THR A 57 -3.63 9.89 -12.20
C THR A 57 -4.56 9.91 -13.41
N VAL A 58 -5.64 9.12 -13.44
CA VAL A 58 -6.67 9.22 -14.47
C VAL A 58 -7.91 10.01 -14.01
N TYR A 59 -7.93 10.48 -12.76
CA TYR A 59 -8.92 11.42 -12.28
C TYR A 59 -8.71 12.79 -12.94
N PRO A 60 -9.72 13.35 -13.66
CA PRO A 60 -9.54 14.58 -14.45
C PRO A 60 -9.12 15.80 -13.61
N HIS A 61 -9.54 15.85 -12.36
CA HIS A 61 -9.34 17.00 -11.46
C HIS A 61 -8.21 16.78 -10.43
N LEU A 62 -7.34 15.76 -10.60
CA LEU A 62 -6.28 15.50 -9.62
C LEU A 62 -5.38 16.72 -9.39
N LEU A 63 -4.88 17.33 -10.47
CA LEU A 63 -3.97 18.48 -10.36
C LEU A 63 -4.63 19.69 -9.67
N GLU A 64 -5.90 19.92 -9.95
CA GLU A 64 -6.71 20.94 -9.29
C GLU A 64 -6.83 20.69 -7.79
N CYS A 65 -7.17 19.45 -7.39
CA CYS A 65 -7.30 19.08 -5.97
C CYS A 65 -5.96 19.14 -5.23
N VAL A 66 -4.86 18.75 -5.88
CA VAL A 66 -3.49 18.88 -5.33
C VAL A 66 -3.12 20.34 -5.12
N ALA A 67 -3.39 21.22 -6.11
CA ALA A 67 -3.15 22.65 -5.99
C ALA A 67 -4.01 23.27 -4.88
N TYR A 68 -5.24 22.86 -4.76
CA TYR A 68 -6.15 23.31 -3.69
C TYR A 68 -5.61 22.92 -2.30
N ALA A 69 -5.19 21.65 -2.12
CA ALA A 69 -4.59 21.18 -0.87
C ALA A 69 -3.34 22.01 -0.51
N ARG A 70 -2.47 22.28 -1.48
CA ARG A 70 -1.30 23.14 -1.29
C ARG A 70 -1.71 24.55 -0.86
N GLY A 71 -2.72 25.14 -1.50
CA GLY A 71 -3.26 26.45 -1.19
C GLY A 71 -3.83 26.57 0.23
N LEU A 72 -4.42 25.50 0.76
CA LEU A 72 -4.85 25.40 2.16
C LEU A 72 -3.72 25.29 3.16
N GLY A 73 -2.47 24.97 2.73
CA GLY A 73 -1.33 24.82 3.61
C GLY A 73 -1.03 23.37 4.03
N TYR A 74 -1.51 22.37 3.29
CA TYR A 74 -1.02 21.01 3.46
C TYR A 74 0.48 20.96 3.12
N THR A 75 1.28 20.43 4.04
CA THR A 75 2.73 20.36 3.90
C THR A 75 3.20 19.05 3.29
N ARG A 76 2.39 17.99 3.40
CA ARG A 76 2.63 16.69 2.78
C ARG A 76 1.43 16.31 1.92
N ILE A 77 1.63 16.23 0.62
CA ILE A 77 0.61 15.87 -0.37
C ILE A 77 1.11 14.67 -1.16
N ALA A 78 0.53 13.50 -0.88
CA ALA A 78 0.92 12.23 -1.46
C ALA A 78 -0.08 11.75 -2.51
N VAL A 79 0.41 11.11 -3.56
CA VAL A 79 -0.41 10.42 -4.56
C VAL A 79 -0.04 8.94 -4.60
N CYS A 80 -1.03 8.06 -4.30
CA CYS A 80 -0.88 6.61 -4.40
C CYS A 80 -1.37 6.17 -5.78
N SER A 81 -0.46 5.72 -6.65
CA SER A 81 -0.74 5.45 -8.06
C SER A 81 -0.20 4.10 -8.50
N ASN A 82 -0.76 3.55 -9.56
CA ASN A 82 -0.18 2.40 -10.24
C ASN A 82 1.13 2.73 -11.00
N GLY A 83 1.47 4.00 -11.13
CA GLY A 83 2.75 4.47 -11.65
C GLY A 83 2.84 4.61 -13.17
N ALA A 84 1.88 4.13 -13.94
CA ALA A 84 2.00 4.03 -15.40
C ALA A 84 2.02 5.40 -16.10
N ARG A 85 1.21 6.37 -15.64
CA ARG A 85 1.13 7.71 -16.24
C ARG A 85 2.38 8.55 -16.01
N PHE A 86 3.16 8.26 -15.00
CA PHE A 86 4.43 8.96 -14.74
C PHE A 86 5.52 8.68 -15.77
N SER A 87 5.28 7.76 -16.73
CA SER A 87 6.14 7.64 -17.92
C SER A 87 6.15 8.92 -18.77
N ASP A 88 5.16 9.79 -18.61
CA ASP A 88 5.12 11.13 -19.17
C ASP A 88 5.77 12.13 -18.19
N MET A 89 6.94 12.66 -18.54
CA MET A 89 7.67 13.63 -17.73
C MET A 89 6.92 14.96 -17.59
N ALA A 90 6.18 15.39 -18.63
CA ALA A 90 5.41 16.63 -18.56
C ALA A 90 4.30 16.52 -17.48
N TYR A 91 3.65 15.36 -17.41
CA TYR A 91 2.68 15.09 -16.34
C TYR A 91 3.34 15.05 -14.96
N CYS A 92 4.52 14.44 -14.83
CA CYS A 92 5.25 14.43 -13.56
C CYS A 92 5.54 15.85 -13.06
N ARG A 93 6.04 16.74 -13.96
CA ARG A 93 6.30 18.15 -13.63
C ARG A 93 5.02 18.89 -13.24
N ALA A 94 3.95 18.76 -14.01
CA ALA A 94 2.68 19.39 -13.69
C ALA A 94 2.13 18.96 -12.31
N LEU A 95 2.30 17.68 -11.93
CA LEU A 95 1.87 17.19 -10.62
C LEU A 95 2.70 17.80 -9.48
N VAL A 96 4.01 17.91 -9.65
CA VAL A 96 4.92 18.52 -8.66
C VAL A 96 4.67 20.02 -8.57
N GLU A 97 4.51 20.71 -9.69
CA GLU A 97 4.16 22.14 -9.76
C GLU A 97 2.80 22.42 -9.09
N ALA A 98 1.83 21.51 -9.20
CA ALA A 98 0.57 21.61 -8.47
C ALA A 98 0.77 21.51 -6.94
N GLY A 99 1.82 20.83 -6.47
CA GLY A 99 2.18 20.78 -5.05
C GLY A 99 2.31 19.38 -4.47
N ALA A 100 2.30 18.33 -5.28
CA ALA A 100 2.57 16.97 -4.76
C ALA A 100 4.00 16.90 -4.21
N THR A 101 4.12 16.32 -3.00
CA THR A 101 5.41 16.18 -2.31
C THR A 101 5.91 14.75 -2.29
N ARG A 102 5.00 13.78 -2.51
CA ARG A 102 5.30 12.34 -2.47
C ARG A 102 4.50 11.58 -3.52
N VAL A 103 5.13 10.56 -4.08
CA VAL A 103 4.44 9.54 -4.87
C VAL A 103 4.72 8.17 -4.27
N THR A 104 3.65 7.39 -4.07
CA THR A 104 3.72 5.97 -3.70
C THR A 104 3.25 5.15 -4.89
N ALA A 105 4.16 4.38 -5.49
CA ALA A 105 3.85 3.60 -6.70
C ALA A 105 3.56 2.13 -6.38
N SER A 106 2.43 1.64 -6.87
CA SER A 106 2.01 0.24 -6.75
C SER A 106 2.61 -0.60 -7.87
N ILE A 107 3.79 -1.18 -7.60
CA ILE A 107 4.47 -2.11 -8.50
C ILE A 107 4.74 -3.39 -7.72
N HIS A 108 4.23 -4.52 -8.18
CA HIS A 108 4.18 -5.75 -7.40
C HIS A 108 5.26 -6.76 -7.78
N SER A 109 5.82 -6.64 -8.98
CA SER A 109 6.90 -7.48 -9.47
C SER A 109 7.86 -6.72 -10.39
N HIS A 110 9.14 -7.13 -10.38
CA HIS A 110 10.14 -6.67 -11.34
C HIS A 110 10.18 -7.51 -12.63
N LYS A 111 9.32 -8.52 -12.71
CA LYS A 111 9.24 -9.45 -13.85
C LYS A 111 7.99 -9.14 -14.69
N PRO A 112 8.11 -8.80 -16.00
CA PRO A 112 6.96 -8.48 -16.85
C PRO A 112 5.91 -9.60 -16.87
N LYS A 113 6.34 -10.88 -16.94
CA LYS A 113 5.40 -12.01 -16.92
C LYS A 113 4.51 -12.04 -15.68
N VAL A 114 5.01 -11.57 -14.53
CA VAL A 114 4.25 -11.52 -13.27
C VAL A 114 3.47 -10.22 -13.17
N GLU A 115 4.12 -9.06 -13.33
CA GLU A 115 3.47 -7.74 -13.21
C GLU A 115 2.38 -7.55 -14.26
N ASP A 116 2.74 -7.69 -15.54
CA ASP A 116 1.84 -7.41 -16.67
C ASP A 116 0.90 -8.58 -16.93
N GLY A 117 1.44 -9.80 -16.93
CA GLY A 117 0.68 -10.99 -17.35
C GLY A 117 -0.21 -11.58 -16.26
N LEU A 118 0.24 -11.64 -15.01
CA LEU A 118 -0.51 -12.25 -13.93
C LEU A 118 -1.28 -11.24 -13.08
N ILE A 119 -0.67 -10.11 -12.73
CA ILE A 119 -1.23 -9.16 -11.76
C ILE A 119 -2.08 -8.10 -12.41
N THR A 120 -1.49 -7.22 -13.21
CA THR A 120 -2.20 -6.03 -13.73
C THR A 120 -3.02 -6.31 -14.97
N LYS A 121 -2.73 -7.40 -15.68
CA LYS A 121 -3.36 -7.79 -16.97
C LYS A 121 -3.24 -6.72 -18.05
N ILE A 122 -2.18 -5.91 -18.03
CA ILE A 122 -1.90 -4.84 -18.99
C ILE A 122 -0.50 -5.05 -19.58
N PRO A 123 -0.38 -5.47 -20.84
CA PRO A 123 0.91 -5.66 -21.50
C PRO A 123 1.76 -4.39 -21.53
N GLY A 124 3.06 -4.51 -21.25
CA GLY A 124 4.01 -3.39 -21.27
C GLY A 124 3.88 -2.41 -20.11
N ASN A 125 3.02 -2.72 -19.14
CA ASN A 125 2.75 -1.83 -17.99
C ASN A 125 3.98 -1.62 -17.11
N LEU A 126 4.75 -2.69 -16.83
CA LEU A 126 5.97 -2.59 -16.02
C LEU A 126 7.00 -1.63 -16.65
N ALA A 127 7.17 -1.67 -17.96
CA ALA A 127 8.08 -0.76 -18.65
C ALA A 127 7.69 0.71 -18.46
N LYS A 128 6.39 1.03 -18.58
CA LYS A 128 5.86 2.38 -18.30
C LYS A 128 6.08 2.78 -16.84
N LYS A 129 5.78 1.89 -15.89
CA LYS A 129 5.97 2.13 -14.46
C LYS A 129 7.44 2.40 -14.13
N VAL A 130 8.37 1.63 -14.68
CA VAL A 130 9.81 1.82 -14.48
C VAL A 130 10.30 3.15 -15.09
N ALA A 131 9.83 3.51 -16.28
CA ALA A 131 10.09 4.82 -16.85
C ALA A 131 9.57 5.94 -15.94
N GLY A 132 8.34 5.80 -15.43
CA GLY A 132 7.73 6.72 -14.49
C GLY A 132 8.54 6.88 -13.19
N LEU A 133 9.03 5.77 -12.61
CA LEU A 133 9.91 5.83 -11.45
C LEU A 133 11.19 6.64 -11.71
N ARG A 134 11.80 6.46 -12.89
CA ARG A 134 13.01 7.22 -13.25
C ARG A 134 12.73 8.73 -13.35
N ASN A 135 11.59 9.09 -13.96
CA ASN A 135 11.14 10.48 -14.04
C ASN A 135 10.94 11.09 -12.64
N LEU A 136 10.21 10.39 -11.76
CA LEU A 136 9.95 10.86 -10.40
C LEU A 136 11.23 10.94 -9.55
N LEU A 137 12.15 9.98 -9.71
CA LEU A 137 13.44 10.01 -9.01
C LEU A 137 14.34 11.15 -9.49
N ALA A 138 14.28 11.52 -10.77
CA ALA A 138 14.98 12.71 -11.29
C ALA A 138 14.45 13.99 -10.60
N LEU A 139 13.13 14.17 -10.55
CA LEU A 139 12.50 15.30 -9.86
C LEU A 139 12.81 15.32 -8.35
N ALA A 140 12.86 14.15 -7.72
CA ALA A 140 13.26 14.05 -6.31
C ALA A 140 14.73 14.47 -6.10
N ALA A 141 15.62 14.11 -7.02
CA ALA A 141 17.02 14.51 -6.98
C ALA A 141 17.21 16.03 -7.24
N GLU A 142 16.33 16.65 -8.02
CA GLU A 142 16.24 18.11 -8.22
C GLU A 142 15.65 18.85 -6.99
N GLY A 143 15.18 18.11 -5.98
CA GLY A 143 14.55 18.66 -4.76
C GLY A 143 13.08 19.06 -4.92
N GLU A 144 12.49 18.80 -6.09
CA GLU A 144 11.11 19.18 -6.39
C GLU A 144 10.09 18.24 -5.74
N LEU A 145 10.38 16.93 -5.58
CA LEU A 145 9.53 15.95 -4.89
C LEU A 145 10.07 15.70 -3.47
N LYS A 146 9.76 16.59 -2.53
CA LYS A 146 10.39 16.72 -1.20
C LYS A 146 10.37 15.45 -0.35
N ASP A 147 9.25 14.73 -0.37
CA ASP A 147 9.05 13.49 0.42
C ASP A 147 9.37 12.22 -0.38
N GLY A 148 9.85 12.42 -1.62
CA GLY A 148 10.40 11.39 -2.48
C GLY A 148 9.38 10.37 -3.01
N VAL A 149 9.92 9.22 -3.39
CA VAL A 149 9.18 8.11 -4.03
C VAL A 149 9.28 6.85 -3.19
N SER A 150 8.16 6.16 -3.01
CA SER A 150 8.13 4.83 -2.39
C SER A 150 7.40 3.81 -3.25
N LEU A 151 7.64 2.54 -2.97
CA LEU A 151 6.89 1.44 -3.56
C LEU A 151 5.95 0.80 -2.53
N ASN A 152 4.79 0.37 -3.03
CA ASN A 152 3.79 -0.33 -2.23
C ASN A 152 3.37 -1.66 -2.91
N PRO A 153 4.25 -2.69 -2.92
CA PRO A 153 3.94 -3.99 -3.48
C PRO A 153 3.02 -4.81 -2.59
N VAL A 154 2.10 -5.54 -3.23
CA VAL A 154 1.33 -6.60 -2.58
C VAL A 154 2.13 -7.90 -2.61
N LEU A 155 2.26 -8.54 -1.44
CA LEU A 155 2.81 -9.88 -1.29
C LEU A 155 1.72 -10.91 -1.50
N CYS A 156 1.85 -11.69 -2.55
CA CYS A 156 1.00 -12.83 -2.84
C CYS A 156 1.87 -14.04 -3.23
N ARG A 157 1.29 -15.24 -3.27
CA ARG A 157 2.04 -16.47 -3.59
C ARG A 157 2.87 -16.34 -4.89
N LYS A 158 2.34 -15.66 -5.91
CA LYS A 158 3.00 -15.48 -7.21
C LYS A 158 4.21 -14.50 -7.15
N THR A 159 4.35 -13.70 -6.08
CA THR A 159 5.46 -12.74 -5.91
C THR A 159 6.54 -13.19 -4.93
N LEU A 160 6.25 -14.12 -4.01
CA LEU A 160 7.17 -14.52 -2.92
C LEU A 160 8.57 -14.90 -3.40
N SER A 161 8.68 -15.80 -4.36
CA SER A 161 9.98 -16.26 -4.87
C SER A 161 10.80 -15.17 -5.55
N GLY A 162 10.15 -14.08 -5.98
CA GLY A 162 10.75 -12.94 -6.66
C GLY A 162 11.25 -11.82 -5.74
N MET A 163 10.92 -11.84 -4.44
CA MET A 163 11.14 -10.72 -3.52
C MET A 163 12.59 -10.23 -3.44
N ALA A 164 13.56 -11.13 -3.38
CA ALA A 164 14.98 -10.75 -3.33
C ALA A 164 15.45 -10.06 -4.62
N GLY A 165 14.98 -10.54 -5.77
CA GLY A 165 15.20 -9.89 -7.06
C GLY A 165 14.52 -8.53 -7.16
N TYR A 166 13.30 -8.42 -6.63
CA TYR A 166 12.55 -7.18 -6.53
C TYR A 166 13.32 -6.11 -5.77
N LEU A 167 13.80 -6.41 -4.56
CA LEU A 167 14.57 -5.46 -3.77
C LEU A 167 15.85 -5.00 -4.49
N ARG A 168 16.62 -5.94 -5.05
CA ARG A 168 17.84 -5.59 -5.79
C ARG A 168 17.56 -4.72 -7.01
N TYR A 169 16.52 -5.06 -7.77
CA TYR A 169 16.16 -4.35 -8.98
C TYR A 169 15.75 -2.89 -8.68
N PHE A 170 14.82 -2.69 -7.74
CA PHE A 170 14.33 -1.36 -7.43
C PHE A 170 15.32 -0.53 -6.60
N SER A 171 16.12 -1.17 -5.76
CA SER A 171 17.26 -0.50 -5.09
C SER A 171 18.30 0.02 -6.09
N ALA A 172 18.60 -0.75 -7.14
CA ALA A 172 19.52 -0.35 -8.20
C ALA A 172 18.98 0.83 -9.05
N ILE A 173 17.65 0.95 -9.19
CA ILE A 173 17.01 2.12 -9.84
C ILE A 173 17.10 3.39 -8.97
N GLY A 174 17.27 3.25 -7.66
CA GLY A 174 17.33 4.38 -6.73
C GLY A 174 16.23 4.41 -5.67
N ILE A 175 15.32 3.45 -5.66
CA ILE A 175 14.28 3.36 -4.61
C ILE A 175 14.92 3.02 -3.26
N ARG A 176 14.47 3.74 -2.21
CA ARG A 176 14.97 3.59 -0.83
C ARG A 176 13.88 3.28 0.19
N ASP A 177 12.60 3.41 -0.19
CA ASP A 177 11.44 3.24 0.69
C ASP A 177 10.44 2.27 0.05
N ILE A 178 10.20 1.13 0.69
CA ILE A 178 9.30 0.07 0.19
C ILE A 178 8.45 -0.46 1.33
N ARG A 179 7.14 -0.36 1.18
CA ARG A 179 6.17 -0.96 2.07
C ARG A 179 5.51 -2.15 1.39
N PHE A 180 5.78 -3.35 1.89
CA PHE A 180 5.07 -4.55 1.46
C PHE A 180 3.74 -4.68 2.21
N ASN A 181 2.66 -4.92 1.48
CA ASN A 181 1.39 -5.30 2.07
C ASN A 181 1.13 -6.78 1.79
N TYR A 182 0.97 -7.55 2.86
CA TYR A 182 0.49 -8.91 2.72
C TYR A 182 -0.90 -8.88 2.10
N ILE A 183 -1.13 -9.76 1.12
CA ILE A 183 -2.37 -9.77 0.37
C ILE A 183 -3.56 -9.85 1.33
N TRP A 184 -4.47 -8.89 1.19
CA TRP A 184 -5.77 -8.98 1.82
C TRP A 184 -6.68 -9.83 0.94
N PRO A 185 -7.18 -10.96 1.45
CA PRO A 185 -8.10 -11.82 0.70
C PRO A 185 -9.44 -11.11 0.45
N SER A 186 -9.51 -10.39 -0.65
CA SER A 186 -10.69 -9.60 -1.05
C SER A 186 -10.79 -9.50 -2.57
N GLY A 187 -11.91 -9.04 -3.08
CA GLY A 187 -12.14 -8.91 -4.50
C GLY A 187 -12.09 -10.24 -5.24
N SER A 188 -11.50 -10.27 -6.43
CA SER A 188 -11.46 -11.47 -7.27
C SER A 188 -10.54 -12.60 -6.78
N VAL A 189 -9.75 -12.35 -5.73
CA VAL A 189 -8.89 -13.39 -5.14
C VAL A 189 -9.50 -14.06 -3.90
N ILE A 190 -10.66 -13.63 -3.46
CA ILE A 190 -11.34 -14.24 -2.32
C ILE A 190 -11.71 -15.69 -2.60
N ASP A 191 -12.02 -15.99 -3.85
CA ASP A 191 -12.41 -17.31 -4.35
C ASP A 191 -11.22 -18.08 -4.96
N ASP A 192 -10.02 -17.51 -4.96
CA ASP A 192 -8.82 -18.14 -5.50
C ASP A 192 -7.69 -18.18 -4.46
N PRO A 193 -7.67 -19.21 -3.59
CA PRO A 193 -6.66 -19.40 -2.55
C PRO A 193 -5.23 -19.53 -3.10
N GLU A 194 -5.07 -19.81 -4.42
CA GLU A 194 -3.76 -19.88 -5.08
C GLU A 194 -2.97 -18.57 -5.03
N TRP A 195 -3.63 -17.45 -4.72
CA TRP A 195 -2.98 -16.15 -4.57
C TRP A 195 -2.55 -15.85 -3.15
N ILE A 196 -3.19 -16.51 -2.16
CA ILE A 196 -3.02 -16.19 -0.74
C ILE A 196 -2.11 -17.24 -0.11
N PRO A 197 -0.82 -16.94 0.12
CA PRO A 197 0.05 -17.88 0.81
C PRO A 197 -0.33 -17.98 2.30
N SER A 198 0.02 -19.08 2.96
CA SER A 198 0.04 -19.09 4.43
C SER A 198 1.22 -18.28 4.96
N TYR A 199 1.19 -17.87 6.24
CA TYR A 199 2.37 -17.24 6.84
C TYR A 199 3.55 -18.20 6.87
N ARG A 200 3.30 -19.50 7.05
CA ARG A 200 4.34 -20.55 6.99
C ARG A 200 5.05 -20.57 5.63
N GLU A 201 4.32 -20.37 4.55
CA GLU A 201 4.91 -20.25 3.21
C GLU A 201 5.64 -18.91 3.02
N ALA A 202 5.08 -17.81 3.53
CA ALA A 202 5.59 -16.46 3.27
C ALA A 202 6.82 -16.09 4.12
N MET A 203 6.83 -16.49 5.40
CA MET A 203 7.83 -15.99 6.36
C MET A 203 9.28 -16.34 6.03
N PRO A 204 9.64 -17.52 5.51
CA PRO A 204 11.01 -17.78 5.06
C PRO A 204 11.49 -16.82 3.97
N HIS A 205 10.60 -16.42 3.05
CA HIS A 205 10.91 -15.42 2.00
C HIS A 205 11.07 -14.02 2.58
N ILE A 206 10.18 -13.63 3.49
CA ILE A 206 10.25 -12.32 4.18
C ILE A 206 11.54 -12.24 4.99
N ALA A 207 11.85 -13.24 5.82
CA ALA A 207 13.07 -13.25 6.61
C ALA A 207 14.33 -13.14 5.74
N ARG A 208 14.35 -13.86 4.61
CA ARG A 208 15.47 -13.80 3.65
C ARG A 208 15.71 -12.38 3.12
N ILE A 209 14.67 -11.66 2.77
CA ILE A 209 14.83 -10.28 2.27
C ILE A 209 15.16 -9.30 3.38
N LEU A 210 14.67 -9.50 4.61
CA LEU A 210 15.06 -8.69 5.75
C LEU A 210 16.56 -8.85 6.06
N ILE A 211 17.06 -10.07 6.09
CA ILE A 211 18.50 -10.36 6.26
C ILE A 211 19.32 -9.76 5.11
N LEU A 212 18.84 -9.87 3.87
CA LEU A 212 19.48 -9.22 2.72
C LEU A 212 19.54 -7.70 2.90
N ASN A 213 18.44 -7.11 3.36
CA ASN A 213 18.37 -5.67 3.61
C ASN A 213 19.35 -5.23 4.69
N GLU A 214 19.35 -5.91 5.85
CA GLU A 214 20.27 -5.62 6.96
C GLU A 214 21.74 -5.67 6.54
N ARG A 215 22.10 -6.68 5.73
CA ARG A 215 23.51 -6.93 5.35
C ARG A 215 23.99 -6.11 4.16
N ARG A 216 23.12 -5.68 3.27
CA ARG A 216 23.54 -5.21 1.95
C ARG A 216 22.85 -3.97 1.43
N LEU A 217 21.55 -3.78 1.68
CA LEU A 217 20.77 -2.78 0.95
C LEU A 217 20.48 -1.53 1.78
N GLY A 218 20.20 -1.66 3.08
CA GLY A 218 19.91 -0.56 3.99
C GLY A 218 18.65 0.24 3.59
N LEU A 219 17.67 -0.40 2.95
CA LEU A 219 16.43 0.23 2.54
C LEU A 219 15.51 0.43 3.75
N ARG A 220 14.68 1.45 3.69
CA ARG A 220 13.53 1.59 4.58
C ARG A 220 12.46 0.61 4.14
N LEU A 221 12.33 -0.48 4.89
CA LEU A 221 11.32 -1.51 4.66
C LEU A 221 10.27 -1.52 5.76
N SER A 222 9.02 -1.82 5.40
CA SER A 222 7.95 -2.13 6.34
C SER A 222 6.99 -3.15 5.74
N PHE A 223 6.23 -3.84 6.60
CA PHE A 223 5.28 -4.88 6.21
C PHE A 223 3.94 -4.65 6.91
N GLY A 224 2.90 -4.45 6.12
CA GLY A 224 1.52 -4.43 6.59
C GLY A 224 0.87 -5.80 6.47
N GLY A 225 -0.03 -6.14 7.41
CA GLY A 225 -0.82 -7.36 7.39
C GLY A 225 -0.07 -8.63 7.82
N VAL A 226 1.10 -8.51 8.45
CA VAL A 226 1.88 -9.64 8.98
C VAL A 226 1.99 -9.48 10.50
N PRO A 227 1.36 -10.35 11.31
CA PRO A 227 1.49 -10.26 12.76
C PRO A 227 2.90 -10.63 13.22
N ARG A 228 3.38 -10.01 14.29
CA ARG A 228 4.76 -10.20 14.80
C ARG A 228 5.09 -11.66 15.11
N CYS A 229 4.11 -12.42 15.65
CA CYS A 229 4.27 -13.86 15.96
C CYS A 229 4.58 -14.70 14.71
N ALA A 230 4.12 -14.30 13.51
CA ALA A 230 4.40 -15.03 12.28
C ALA A 230 5.91 -15.14 12.00
N MET A 231 6.75 -14.22 12.52
CA MET A 231 8.21 -14.29 12.32
C MET A 231 8.83 -15.57 12.91
N ARG A 232 8.16 -16.22 13.87
CA ARG A 232 8.57 -17.53 14.42
C ARG A 232 8.57 -18.63 13.35
N LEU A 233 7.74 -18.51 12.34
CA LEU A 233 7.64 -19.46 11.22
C LEU A 233 8.81 -19.35 10.22
N ALA A 234 9.66 -18.34 10.38
CA ALA A 234 10.80 -18.11 9.47
C ALA A 234 11.99 -19.07 9.66
N GLY A 235 11.96 -19.92 10.67
CA GLY A 235 13.09 -20.84 11.00
C GLY A 235 14.33 -20.13 11.56
N LEU A 236 14.15 -18.93 12.15
CA LEU A 236 15.21 -18.14 12.77
C LEU A 236 15.31 -18.44 14.28
N SER A 237 16.47 -18.11 14.88
CA SER A 237 16.55 -18.10 16.35
C SER A 237 15.52 -17.11 16.93
N PRO A 238 14.96 -17.38 18.13
CA PRO A 238 13.96 -16.52 18.75
C PRO A 238 14.40 -15.05 18.86
N ARG A 239 15.65 -14.83 19.28
CA ARG A 239 16.23 -13.48 19.39
C ARG A 239 16.25 -12.72 18.06
N LEU A 240 16.66 -13.39 16.97
CA LEU A 240 16.69 -12.76 15.64
C LEU A 240 15.28 -12.52 15.10
N ALA A 241 14.36 -13.46 15.31
CA ALA A 241 12.97 -13.32 14.92
C ALA A 241 12.33 -12.10 15.61
N ASP A 242 12.53 -11.95 16.92
CA ASP A 242 12.01 -10.82 17.69
C ASP A 242 12.59 -9.48 17.23
N HIS A 243 13.90 -9.44 16.97
CA HIS A 243 14.57 -8.24 16.46
C HIS A 243 13.97 -7.80 15.10
N LEU A 244 13.86 -8.72 14.15
CA LEU A 244 13.31 -8.41 12.83
C LEU A 244 11.82 -8.06 12.90
N ALA A 245 11.04 -8.76 13.73
CA ALA A 245 9.63 -8.45 13.92
C ALA A 245 9.43 -7.04 14.49
N ALA A 246 10.18 -6.67 15.53
CA ALA A 246 10.10 -5.35 16.13
C ALA A 246 10.47 -4.22 15.16
N LYS A 247 11.46 -4.45 14.30
CA LYS A 247 11.95 -3.43 13.37
C LYS A 247 11.10 -3.26 12.13
N TYR A 248 10.48 -4.33 11.62
CA TYR A 248 9.88 -4.32 10.29
C TYR A 248 8.38 -4.65 10.24
N LEU A 249 7.83 -5.27 11.30
CA LEU A 249 6.43 -5.69 11.35
C LEU A 249 5.58 -4.86 12.31
N ASP A 250 6.06 -3.71 12.74
CA ASP A 250 5.29 -2.78 13.56
C ASP A 250 4.44 -1.88 12.67
N GLU A 251 3.18 -2.25 12.47
CA GLU A 251 2.26 -1.46 11.65
C GLU A 251 2.06 -0.06 12.22
N SER A 252 2.00 0.09 13.54
CA SER A 252 1.76 1.38 14.19
C SER A 252 2.88 2.41 13.95
N ALA A 253 4.11 1.94 13.77
CA ALA A 253 5.25 2.79 13.47
C ALA A 253 5.24 3.35 12.04
N PHE A 254 4.55 2.68 11.11
CA PHE A 254 4.54 3.02 9.68
C PHE A 254 3.19 3.54 9.19
N ASP A 255 2.14 3.28 9.91
CA ASP A 255 0.75 3.56 9.57
C ASP A 255 0.05 4.10 10.82
N PRO A 256 0.38 5.33 11.23
CA PRO A 256 -0.28 5.97 12.36
C PRO A 256 -1.77 6.14 12.05
N ASP A 257 -2.57 6.40 13.05
CA ASP A 257 -3.99 6.64 12.90
C ASP A 257 -4.25 7.57 11.72
N ASN A 258 -5.00 7.06 10.75
CA ASN A 258 -5.18 7.73 9.47
C ASN A 258 -6.67 7.83 9.15
N ASP A 259 -7.17 9.06 9.15
CA ASP A 259 -8.53 9.34 8.73
C ASP A 259 -8.69 9.10 7.24
N VAL A 260 -9.77 8.44 6.87
CA VAL A 260 -10.11 8.13 5.48
C VAL A 260 -11.47 8.73 5.14
N ALA A 261 -11.52 9.47 4.04
CA ALA A 261 -12.76 9.82 3.35
C ALA A 261 -12.95 8.88 2.15
N ALA A 262 -13.97 8.05 2.19
CA ALA A 262 -14.32 7.14 1.11
C ALA A 262 -15.55 7.64 0.34
N PRO A 263 -15.71 7.27 -0.96
CA PRO A 263 -16.93 7.56 -1.69
C PRO A 263 -18.15 7.04 -0.93
N PRO A 264 -19.29 7.77 -0.96
CA PRO A 264 -20.51 7.29 -0.36
C PRO A 264 -20.94 5.97 -1.01
N GLU A 265 -21.43 5.05 -0.22
CA GLU A 265 -22.27 3.98 -0.72
C GLU A 265 -23.53 4.62 -1.31
N GLU A 266 -24.17 4.02 -2.30
CA GLU A 266 -25.27 4.59 -3.06
C GLU A 266 -26.33 5.22 -2.11
N GLY A 267 -26.53 6.55 -2.19
CA GLY A 267 -27.45 7.30 -1.35
C GLY A 267 -26.96 7.71 0.05
N ALA A 268 -25.71 7.41 0.43
CA ALA A 268 -25.15 7.79 1.72
C ALA A 268 -24.18 9.00 1.62
N LEU A 269 -24.01 9.69 2.75
CA LEU A 269 -22.95 10.71 2.89
C LEU A 269 -21.56 10.07 2.78
N PRO A 270 -20.51 10.82 2.38
CA PRO A 270 -19.15 10.35 2.39
C PRO A 270 -18.81 9.72 3.73
N ARG A 271 -18.35 8.48 3.69
CA ARG A 271 -17.97 7.77 4.90
C ARG A 271 -16.59 8.23 5.35
N ARG A 272 -16.50 8.77 6.56
CA ARG A 272 -15.25 9.08 7.25
C ARG A 272 -15.01 8.08 8.36
N PHE A 273 -13.78 7.57 8.46
CA PHE A 273 -13.42 6.61 9.49
C PHE A 273 -11.90 6.61 9.72
N VAL A 274 -11.48 6.16 10.89
CA VAL A 274 -10.07 5.88 11.19
C VAL A 274 -9.74 4.48 10.67
N TRP A 275 -8.76 4.39 9.76
CA TRP A 275 -8.45 3.15 9.07
C TRP A 275 -8.00 2.02 10.03
N GLN A 276 -7.18 2.34 11.04
CA GLN A 276 -6.69 1.36 12.01
C GLN A 276 -7.81 0.79 12.85
N GLU A 277 -8.74 1.63 13.32
CA GLU A 277 -9.92 1.18 14.06
C GLU A 277 -10.81 0.29 13.17
N HIS A 278 -11.06 0.74 11.94
CA HIS A 278 -11.85 -0.05 11.00
C HIS A 278 -11.22 -1.41 10.69
N LYS A 279 -9.90 -1.49 10.52
CA LYS A 279 -9.18 -2.76 10.34
C LYS A 279 -9.39 -3.67 11.56
N ARG A 280 -9.10 -3.17 12.75
CA ARG A 280 -9.14 -3.93 13.99
C ARG A 280 -10.54 -4.46 14.28
N ASP A 281 -11.54 -3.61 14.15
CA ASP A 281 -12.90 -3.91 14.61
C ASP A 281 -13.71 -4.69 13.57
N ASN A 282 -13.48 -4.43 12.29
CA ASN A 282 -14.31 -4.99 11.21
C ASN A 282 -13.61 -6.05 10.35
N LEU A 283 -12.29 -5.94 10.14
CA LEU A 283 -11.59 -6.73 9.12
C LEU A 283 -10.63 -7.77 9.69
N LYS A 284 -10.11 -7.55 10.88
CA LYS A 284 -9.18 -8.46 11.55
C LYS A 284 -9.81 -9.15 12.75
N LEU A 285 -9.19 -10.19 13.23
CA LEU A 285 -9.58 -10.90 14.47
C LEU A 285 -8.35 -11.38 15.25
N ARG A 286 -8.57 -11.58 16.54
CA ARG A 286 -7.67 -12.28 17.47
C ARG A 286 -8.45 -13.41 18.10
N GLU A 287 -7.85 -14.59 18.20
CA GLU A 287 -8.45 -15.72 18.89
C GLU A 287 -8.14 -15.70 20.38
N GLU A 288 -8.84 -16.55 21.14
CA GLU A 288 -8.61 -16.74 22.58
C GLU A 288 -7.14 -17.10 22.88
N SER A 289 -6.55 -17.92 21.99
CA SER A 289 -5.13 -18.30 22.05
C SER A 289 -4.15 -17.13 22.01
N CYS A 290 -4.57 -15.97 21.53
CA CYS A 290 -3.74 -14.75 21.48
C CYS A 290 -3.67 -14.02 22.84
N ARG A 291 -4.54 -14.30 23.80
CA ARG A 291 -4.59 -13.55 25.09
C ARG A 291 -3.30 -13.55 25.87
N PRO A 292 -2.51 -14.63 25.96
CA PRO A 292 -1.24 -14.61 26.66
C PRO A 292 -0.09 -13.89 25.92
N CYS A 293 -0.34 -13.41 24.69
CA CYS A 293 0.67 -12.74 23.89
C CYS A 293 1.06 -11.38 24.47
N ARG A 294 2.36 -11.13 24.65
CA ARG A 294 2.87 -9.82 25.14
C ARG A 294 2.52 -8.63 24.23
N HIS A 295 2.12 -8.88 23.01
CA HIS A 295 1.70 -7.87 22.04
C HIS A 295 0.18 -7.77 21.87
N TYR A 296 -0.59 -8.43 22.71
CA TYR A 296 -2.05 -8.52 22.57
C TYR A 296 -2.70 -7.14 22.39
N GLU A 297 -2.35 -6.17 23.22
CA GLU A 297 -2.96 -4.84 23.20
C GLU A 297 -2.56 -3.99 21.96
N SER A 298 -1.37 -4.21 21.42
CA SER A 298 -0.84 -3.48 20.27
C SER A 298 -1.01 -4.22 18.93
N CYS A 299 -1.58 -5.43 18.95
CA CYS A 299 -1.74 -6.25 17.75
C CYS A 299 -3.14 -6.12 17.18
N ASP A 300 -3.28 -5.68 15.94
CA ASP A 300 -4.58 -5.67 15.24
C ASP A 300 -5.13 -7.07 14.95
N GLY A 301 -4.32 -8.11 15.04
CA GLY A 301 -4.69 -9.49 14.68
C GLY A 301 -4.46 -9.82 13.21
N VAL A 302 -5.19 -10.80 12.73
CA VAL A 302 -5.09 -11.40 11.39
C VAL A 302 -6.35 -11.09 10.61
N TRP A 303 -6.26 -10.94 9.29
CA TRP A 303 -7.44 -10.75 8.44
C TRP A 303 -8.44 -11.91 8.63
N LYS A 304 -9.71 -11.59 8.86
CA LYS A 304 -10.79 -12.59 9.04
C LYS A 304 -10.85 -13.57 7.87
N THR A 305 -10.68 -13.05 6.64
CA THR A 305 -10.65 -13.88 5.42
C THR A 305 -9.43 -14.80 5.36
N TYR A 306 -8.26 -14.35 5.88
CA TYR A 306 -7.10 -15.25 6.04
C TYR A 306 -7.41 -16.39 7.02
N ALA A 307 -7.94 -16.05 8.18
CA ALA A 307 -8.28 -17.02 9.21
C ALA A 307 -9.31 -18.08 8.70
N SER A 308 -10.27 -17.65 7.88
CA SER A 308 -11.22 -18.56 7.24
C SER A 308 -10.56 -19.53 6.25
N LEU A 309 -9.49 -19.10 5.55
CA LEU A 309 -8.79 -19.93 4.55
C LEU A 309 -7.77 -20.89 5.17
N HIS A 310 -6.99 -20.42 6.13
CA HIS A 310 -5.82 -21.14 6.65
C HIS A 310 -5.95 -21.54 8.13
N GLY A 311 -6.94 -21.00 8.83
CA GLY A 311 -6.96 -21.07 10.29
C GLY A 311 -5.85 -20.23 10.92
N LEU A 312 -5.75 -20.24 12.24
CA LEU A 312 -4.67 -19.58 12.99
C LEU A 312 -3.74 -20.54 13.73
N GLY A 313 -3.94 -21.85 13.60
CA GLY A 313 -3.16 -22.88 14.29
C GLY A 313 -1.66 -22.91 13.97
N GLU A 314 -1.22 -22.18 12.94
CA GLU A 314 0.19 -22.01 12.65
C GLU A 314 0.87 -20.89 13.46
N LEU A 315 0.09 -20.01 14.12
CA LEU A 315 0.58 -18.86 14.88
C LEU A 315 0.60 -19.18 16.37
N GLU A 316 1.74 -18.92 16.99
CA GLU A 316 1.92 -19.07 18.42
C GLU A 316 2.12 -17.70 19.09
N PRO A 317 1.45 -17.40 20.20
CA PRO A 317 1.68 -16.20 20.98
C PRO A 317 3.15 -16.01 21.36
N VAL A 318 3.64 -14.77 21.43
CA VAL A 318 5.02 -14.42 21.78
C VAL A 318 5.12 -13.52 23.00
#